data_dc90a79788227d58bcdd4158185c74e5
#
_entry.id   dc90a79788227d58bcdd4158185c74e5
#
_cell.length_a   1.000
_cell.length_b   1.000
_cell.length_c   1.000
_cell.angle_alpha   90.00
_cell.angle_beta   90.00
_cell.angle_gamma   90.00
#
_symmetry.space_group_name_H-M   'P 1'
#
loop_
_entity.id
_entity.type
_entity.pdbx_description
1 polymer ?
#
loop_
_entity_poly.entity_id
_entity_poly.type
_entity_poly.pdbx_seq_one_letter_code
_entity_poly.pdbx_strand_id
1 'polypeptide(L)'
;MVLSVDEFLQLRDQNPLVDVRSEGEFREGHIRDAENIPILNNDERIAVGTEYKQKGQKDAIKTGFKLVGPRLNDIIAETERVARGKELLVHCWRGGMRSSNFCQFVGMAGIKTHQLKGGYKAYRQRATEAFQKPFQFLVIGGCTGSGKSEVLRTLADKGEQVIDLEGLAHHKGSAFGALLQPPQPTTEQFQNELFEEILKLDLTKRIWVEDESIT
;
A
#
# COMPACT_ATOMS: atom_id res chain seq x y z
N MET A 1 -4.62 -7.37 -18.10
CA MET A 1 -5.63 -6.28 -18.26
C MET A 1 -5.17 -5.07 -17.46
N VAL A 2 -5.63 -3.84 -17.79
CA VAL A 2 -5.31 -2.61 -17.01
C VAL A 2 -6.60 -2.17 -16.32
N LEU A 3 -6.56 -2.00 -15.00
CA LEU A 3 -7.71 -1.71 -14.15
C LEU A 3 -7.61 -0.30 -13.54
N SER A 4 -8.74 0.37 -13.33
CA SER A 4 -8.83 1.55 -12.46
C SER A 4 -8.52 1.20 -11.00
N VAL A 5 -8.34 2.21 -10.14
CA VAL A 5 -8.09 1.97 -8.70
C VAL A 5 -9.26 1.23 -8.05
N ASP A 6 -10.50 1.63 -8.34
CA ASP A 6 -11.68 1.03 -7.72
C ASP A 6 -11.88 -0.44 -8.16
N GLU A 7 -11.73 -0.75 -9.46
CA GLU A 7 -11.76 -2.13 -9.96
C GLU A 7 -10.63 -2.99 -9.36
N PHE A 8 -9.44 -2.41 -9.22
CA PHE A 8 -8.27 -3.09 -8.65
C PHE A 8 -8.49 -3.44 -7.17
N LEU A 9 -9.04 -2.51 -6.39
CA LEU A 9 -9.35 -2.73 -4.99
C LEU A 9 -10.47 -3.78 -4.80
N GLN A 10 -11.47 -3.81 -5.67
CA GLN A 10 -12.53 -4.83 -5.63
C GLN A 10 -12.01 -6.25 -5.88
N LEU A 11 -11.00 -6.41 -6.72
CA LEU A 11 -10.42 -7.72 -7.04
C LEU A 11 -9.40 -8.21 -6.00
N ARG A 12 -8.92 -7.35 -5.11
CA ARG A 12 -7.85 -7.63 -4.16
C ARG A 12 -8.19 -8.75 -3.18
N ASP A 13 -9.43 -8.83 -2.73
CA ASP A 13 -9.84 -9.86 -1.75
C ASP A 13 -9.73 -11.29 -2.31
N GLN A 14 -9.70 -11.45 -3.63
CA GLN A 14 -9.65 -12.73 -4.30
C GLN A 14 -8.29 -13.04 -4.92
N ASN A 15 -7.47 -12.02 -5.15
CA ASN A 15 -6.24 -12.11 -5.90
C ASN A 15 -5.07 -11.50 -5.12
N PRO A 16 -3.91 -12.16 -5.08
CA PRO A 16 -2.73 -11.61 -4.45
C PRO A 16 -2.24 -10.36 -5.19
N LEU A 17 -1.61 -9.46 -4.45
CA LEU A 17 -1.15 -8.16 -4.90
C LEU A 17 0.37 -8.08 -4.83
N VAL A 18 1.01 -7.66 -5.92
CA VAL A 18 2.45 -7.47 -6.00
C VAL A 18 2.81 -6.01 -6.31
N ASP A 19 3.66 -5.46 -5.48
CA ASP A 19 4.34 -4.19 -5.71
C ASP A 19 5.73 -4.45 -6.29
N VAL A 20 5.94 -4.01 -7.54
CA VAL A 20 7.21 -4.19 -8.26
C VAL A 20 8.16 -3.00 -8.13
N ARG A 21 7.88 -2.09 -7.19
CA ARG A 21 8.80 -1.00 -6.84
C ARG A 21 9.99 -1.53 -6.06
N SER A 22 11.02 -0.70 -5.92
CA SER A 22 12.16 -1.07 -5.08
C SER A 22 11.77 -1.18 -3.60
N GLU A 23 12.60 -1.88 -2.83
CA GLU A 23 12.36 -2.15 -1.41
C GLU A 23 12.25 -0.84 -0.58
N GLY A 24 13.00 0.19 -0.97
CA GLY A 24 12.93 1.50 -0.33
C GLY A 24 11.61 2.21 -0.62
N GLU A 25 11.14 2.16 -1.87
CA GLU A 25 9.83 2.70 -2.22
C GLU A 25 8.69 1.96 -1.49
N PHE A 26 8.81 0.64 -1.34
CA PHE A 26 7.83 -0.19 -0.63
C PHE A 26 7.81 0.11 0.88
N ARG A 27 8.97 0.25 1.51
CA ARG A 27 9.08 0.57 2.95
C ARG A 27 8.54 1.95 3.31
N GLU A 28 8.65 2.92 2.40
CA GLU A 28 8.08 4.26 2.60
C GLU A 28 6.56 4.22 2.70
N GLY A 29 5.92 3.41 1.86
CA GLY A 29 4.49 3.16 1.89
C GLY A 29 4.06 2.24 0.76
N HIS A 30 3.10 1.36 1.04
CA HIS A 30 2.58 0.38 0.10
C HIS A 30 1.08 0.18 0.27
N ILE A 31 0.44 -0.47 -0.68
CA ILE A 31 -0.96 -0.89 -0.56
C ILE A 31 -1.01 -2.07 0.41
N ARG A 32 -1.97 -2.08 1.32
CA ARG A 32 -2.15 -3.17 2.31
C ARG A 32 -2.15 -4.54 1.62
N ASP A 33 -1.51 -5.51 2.26
CA ASP A 33 -1.36 -6.91 1.80
C ASP A 33 -0.56 -7.08 0.49
N ALA A 34 0.10 -6.03 -0.01
CA ALA A 34 1.00 -6.17 -1.13
C ALA A 34 2.28 -6.92 -0.75
N GLU A 35 2.68 -7.90 -1.56
CA GLU A 35 4.01 -8.48 -1.49
C GLU A 35 4.98 -7.71 -2.40
N ASN A 36 6.20 -7.45 -1.92
CA ASN A 36 7.19 -6.72 -2.71
C ASN A 36 8.05 -7.68 -3.53
N ILE A 37 7.90 -7.65 -4.85
CA ILE A 37 8.77 -8.35 -5.80
C ILE A 37 9.41 -7.30 -6.71
N PRO A 38 10.53 -6.69 -6.31
CA PRO A 38 11.10 -5.57 -7.04
C PRO A 38 11.68 -6.03 -8.38
N ILE A 39 11.18 -5.42 -9.48
CA ILE A 39 11.81 -5.63 -10.79
C ILE A 39 13.19 -4.96 -10.86
N LEU A 40 13.38 -3.87 -10.11
CA LEU A 40 14.66 -3.21 -9.86
C LEU A 40 14.80 -3.00 -8.36
N ASN A 41 15.87 -3.49 -7.76
CA ASN A 41 16.22 -3.18 -6.39
C ASN A 41 16.60 -1.68 -6.23
N ASN A 42 16.92 -1.24 -5.02
CA ASN A 42 17.22 0.17 -4.76
C ASN A 42 18.39 0.69 -5.62
N ASP A 43 19.50 -0.05 -5.69
CA ASP A 43 20.70 0.37 -6.41
C ASP A 43 20.46 0.35 -7.93
N GLU A 44 19.82 -0.68 -8.43
CA GLU A 44 19.43 -0.83 -9.83
C GLU A 44 18.48 0.29 -10.27
N ARG A 45 17.51 0.65 -9.41
CA ARG A 45 16.60 1.76 -9.68
C ARG A 45 17.33 3.09 -9.78
N ILE A 46 18.34 3.31 -8.91
CA ILE A 46 19.19 4.51 -8.97
C ILE A 46 19.99 4.51 -10.27
N ALA A 47 20.63 3.39 -10.62
CA ALA A 47 21.42 3.26 -11.84
C ALA A 47 20.60 3.52 -13.10
N VAL A 48 19.46 2.85 -13.25
CA VAL A 48 18.54 3.04 -14.38
C VAL A 48 17.97 4.47 -14.43
N GLY A 49 17.63 5.04 -13.26
CA GLY A 49 17.16 6.42 -13.16
C GLY A 49 18.21 7.46 -13.57
N THR A 50 19.47 7.22 -13.25
CA THR A 50 20.62 8.06 -13.65
C THR A 50 20.85 7.97 -15.16
N GLU A 51 20.87 6.77 -15.73
CA GLU A 51 20.97 6.55 -17.18
C GLU A 51 19.84 7.25 -17.93
N TYR A 52 18.61 7.17 -17.42
CA TYR A 52 17.46 7.83 -18.01
C TYR A 52 17.65 9.35 -18.10
N LYS A 53 18.15 9.98 -17.02
CA LYS A 53 18.39 11.43 -16.97
C LYS A 53 19.55 11.87 -17.85
N GLN A 54 20.62 11.07 -17.92
CA GLN A 54 21.87 11.45 -18.62
C GLN A 54 21.87 11.07 -20.11
N LYS A 55 21.32 9.90 -20.46
CA LYS A 55 21.39 9.33 -21.81
C LYS A 55 20.04 9.05 -22.45
N GLY A 56 18.94 9.22 -21.70
CA GLY A 56 17.59 9.06 -22.19
C GLY A 56 17.04 7.64 -22.07
N GLN A 57 15.80 7.49 -22.53
CA GLN A 57 14.99 6.27 -22.32
C GLN A 57 15.63 5.01 -22.91
N LYS A 58 16.19 5.08 -24.12
CA LYS A 58 16.74 3.92 -24.84
C LYS A 58 17.88 3.23 -24.08
N ASP A 59 18.78 4.02 -23.52
CA ASP A 59 19.94 3.47 -22.79
C ASP A 59 19.53 3.00 -21.39
N ALA A 60 18.62 3.70 -20.72
CA ALA A 60 18.02 3.24 -19.47
C ALA A 60 17.33 1.88 -19.62
N ILE A 61 16.63 1.63 -20.73
CA ILE A 61 16.01 0.32 -21.01
C ILE A 61 17.08 -0.77 -21.15
N LYS A 62 18.16 -0.53 -21.89
CA LYS A 62 19.25 -1.50 -22.04
C LYS A 62 19.90 -1.82 -20.71
N THR A 63 20.17 -0.80 -19.88
CA THR A 63 20.70 -0.98 -18.53
C THR A 63 19.73 -1.79 -17.67
N GLY A 64 18.44 -1.50 -17.73
CA GLY A 64 17.39 -2.26 -17.05
C GLY A 64 17.41 -3.74 -17.44
N PHE A 65 17.43 -4.07 -18.73
CA PHE A 65 17.51 -5.46 -19.19
C PHE A 65 18.79 -6.17 -18.74
N LYS A 66 19.92 -5.46 -18.75
CA LYS A 66 21.20 -6.04 -18.28
C LYS A 66 21.17 -6.41 -16.80
N LEU A 67 20.50 -5.59 -15.98
CA LEU A 67 20.38 -5.78 -14.54
C LEU A 67 19.31 -6.82 -14.18
N VAL A 68 18.16 -6.78 -14.83
CA VAL A 68 17.02 -7.67 -14.54
C VAL A 68 17.23 -9.07 -15.14
N GLY A 69 17.84 -9.16 -16.33
CA GLY A 69 17.98 -10.41 -17.09
C GLY A 69 18.46 -11.60 -16.26
N PRO A 70 19.58 -11.48 -15.51
CA PRO A 70 20.10 -12.58 -14.68
C PRO A 70 19.14 -13.07 -13.59
N ARG A 71 18.19 -12.23 -13.15
CA ARG A 71 17.25 -12.50 -12.06
C ARG A 71 15.83 -12.87 -12.52
N LEU A 72 15.57 -12.91 -13.83
CA LEU A 72 14.23 -13.15 -14.35
C LEU A 72 13.63 -14.47 -13.85
N ASN A 73 14.44 -15.53 -13.81
CA ASN A 73 13.95 -16.81 -13.32
C ASN A 73 13.55 -16.77 -11.85
N ASP A 74 14.31 -16.08 -11.02
CA ASP A 74 14.02 -15.93 -9.59
C ASP A 74 12.75 -15.08 -9.38
N ILE A 75 12.58 -14.00 -10.18
CA ILE A 75 11.38 -13.17 -10.17
C ILE A 75 10.14 -13.99 -10.56
N ILE A 76 10.23 -14.84 -11.58
CA ILE A 76 9.14 -15.72 -12.00
C ILE A 76 8.81 -16.72 -10.89
N ALA A 77 9.80 -17.41 -10.33
CA ALA A 77 9.58 -18.39 -9.26
C ALA A 77 8.93 -17.76 -8.01
N GLU A 78 9.39 -16.58 -7.61
CA GLU A 78 8.80 -15.85 -6.49
C GLU A 78 7.35 -15.40 -6.81
N THR A 79 7.10 -14.98 -8.05
CA THR A 79 5.77 -14.60 -8.51
C THR A 79 4.81 -15.79 -8.51
N GLU A 80 5.26 -16.99 -8.92
CA GLU A 80 4.46 -18.22 -8.85
C GLU A 80 4.11 -18.59 -7.40
N ARG A 81 5.07 -18.43 -6.47
CA ARG A 81 4.86 -18.64 -5.04
C ARG A 81 3.77 -17.73 -4.49
N VAL A 82 3.77 -16.45 -4.89
CA VAL A 82 2.77 -15.46 -4.45
C VAL A 82 1.43 -15.70 -5.13
N ALA A 83 1.41 -15.97 -6.42
CA ALA A 83 0.19 -16.15 -7.21
C ALA A 83 -0.63 -17.37 -6.75
N ARG A 84 0.02 -18.46 -6.34
CA ARG A 84 -0.64 -19.70 -5.87
C ARG A 84 -1.72 -20.20 -6.84
N GLY A 85 -1.48 -20.06 -8.14
CA GLY A 85 -2.43 -20.42 -9.18
C GLY A 85 -3.56 -19.43 -9.43
N LYS A 86 -3.60 -18.30 -8.74
CA LYS A 86 -4.57 -17.21 -8.94
C LYS A 86 -4.04 -16.18 -9.95
N GLU A 87 -4.92 -15.33 -10.43
CA GLU A 87 -4.55 -14.12 -11.16
C GLU A 87 -3.90 -13.12 -10.21
N LEU A 88 -2.97 -12.31 -10.71
CA LEU A 88 -2.13 -11.45 -9.90
C LEU A 88 -2.43 -9.98 -10.15
N LEU A 89 -2.62 -9.22 -9.11
CA LEU A 89 -2.69 -7.77 -9.17
C LEU A 89 -1.28 -7.18 -9.10
N VAL A 90 -0.93 -6.26 -9.99
CA VAL A 90 0.43 -5.74 -10.11
C VAL A 90 0.43 -4.22 -10.22
N HIS A 91 1.28 -3.57 -9.46
CA HIS A 91 1.52 -2.15 -9.64
C HIS A 91 2.99 -1.76 -9.50
N CYS A 92 3.34 -0.61 -10.07
CA CYS A 92 4.55 0.15 -9.76
C CYS A 92 4.17 1.58 -9.40
N TRP A 93 5.10 2.53 -9.41
CA TRP A 93 4.82 3.91 -9.02
C TRP A 93 3.74 4.61 -9.87
N ARG A 94 3.78 4.47 -11.20
CA ARG A 94 2.86 5.16 -12.14
C ARG A 94 2.12 4.24 -13.11
N GLY A 95 2.16 2.93 -12.92
CA GLY A 95 1.59 1.98 -13.88
C GLY A 95 2.31 2.00 -15.26
N GLY A 96 3.60 2.34 -15.25
CA GLY A 96 4.43 2.44 -16.46
C GLY A 96 5.28 1.19 -16.73
N MET A 97 6.44 1.39 -17.35
CA MET A 97 7.30 0.31 -17.87
C MET A 97 7.68 -0.77 -16.85
N ARG A 98 7.89 -0.41 -15.57
CA ARG A 98 8.23 -1.40 -14.55
C ARG A 98 7.16 -2.48 -14.41
N SER A 99 5.91 -2.09 -14.13
CA SER A 99 4.82 -3.05 -13.98
C SER A 99 4.40 -3.66 -15.32
N SER A 100 4.47 -2.92 -16.43
CA SER A 100 4.15 -3.45 -17.75
C SER A 100 5.13 -4.57 -18.18
N ASN A 101 6.44 -4.35 -18.04
CA ASN A 101 7.46 -5.35 -18.35
C ASN A 101 7.36 -6.56 -17.41
N PHE A 102 7.15 -6.33 -16.11
CA PHE A 102 6.93 -7.41 -15.16
C PHE A 102 5.74 -8.29 -15.59
N CYS A 103 4.59 -7.69 -15.91
CA CYS A 103 3.41 -8.42 -16.38
C CYS A 103 3.68 -9.21 -17.68
N GLN A 104 4.51 -8.67 -18.59
CA GLN A 104 4.90 -9.38 -19.79
C GLN A 104 5.78 -10.60 -19.48
N PHE A 105 6.80 -10.45 -18.63
CA PHE A 105 7.70 -11.54 -18.28
C PHE A 105 6.97 -12.69 -17.58
N VAL A 106 6.21 -12.39 -16.54
CA VAL A 106 5.47 -13.42 -15.81
C VAL A 106 4.32 -14.00 -16.64
N GLY A 107 3.76 -13.21 -17.56
CA GLY A 107 2.76 -13.66 -18.53
C GLY A 107 3.32 -14.71 -19.51
N MET A 108 4.59 -14.60 -19.91
CA MET A 108 5.26 -15.62 -20.71
C MET A 108 5.40 -16.96 -19.98
N ALA A 109 5.46 -16.92 -18.66
CA ALA A 109 5.42 -18.12 -17.78
C ALA A 109 3.98 -18.61 -17.47
N GLY A 110 2.95 -18.02 -18.08
CA GLY A 110 1.56 -18.44 -17.91
C GLY A 110 0.81 -17.79 -16.74
N ILE A 111 1.42 -16.84 -16.03
CA ILE A 111 0.78 -16.13 -14.91
C ILE A 111 -0.08 -14.99 -15.46
N LYS A 112 -1.38 -15.05 -15.21
CA LYS A 112 -2.29 -13.96 -15.59
C LYS A 112 -2.15 -12.78 -14.62
N THR A 113 -2.10 -11.57 -15.19
CA THR A 113 -1.88 -10.35 -14.41
C THR A 113 -2.87 -9.25 -14.75
N HIS A 114 -3.18 -8.42 -13.74
CA HIS A 114 -3.93 -7.18 -13.86
C HIS A 114 -3.07 -6.03 -13.35
N GLN A 115 -2.87 -5.03 -14.18
CA GLN A 115 -2.03 -3.89 -13.86
C GLN A 115 -2.89 -2.72 -13.36
N LEU A 116 -2.47 -2.06 -12.28
CA LEU A 116 -3.10 -0.84 -11.77
C LEU A 116 -2.79 0.34 -12.70
N LYS A 117 -3.81 0.94 -13.29
CA LYS A 117 -3.72 2.18 -14.08
C LYS A 117 -3.24 3.33 -13.19
N GLY A 118 -2.19 4.01 -13.61
CA GLY A 118 -1.59 5.09 -12.82
C GLY A 118 -0.77 4.64 -11.61
N GLY A 119 -0.78 3.34 -11.29
CA GLY A 119 0.03 2.70 -10.25
C GLY A 119 -0.25 3.22 -8.84
N TYR A 120 0.71 3.06 -7.95
CA TYR A 120 0.63 3.50 -6.56
C TYR A 120 0.33 5.00 -6.41
N LYS A 121 0.79 5.83 -7.34
CA LYS A 121 0.45 7.26 -7.35
C LYS A 121 -1.08 7.48 -7.47
N ALA A 122 -1.76 6.71 -8.31
CA ALA A 122 -3.22 6.81 -8.46
C ALA A 122 -3.95 6.31 -7.19
N TYR A 123 -3.46 5.25 -6.56
CA TYR A 123 -3.95 4.79 -5.26
C TYR A 123 -3.83 5.89 -4.20
N ARG A 124 -2.66 6.55 -4.08
CA ARG A 124 -2.44 7.66 -3.14
C ARG A 124 -3.34 8.86 -3.42
N GLN A 125 -3.56 9.18 -4.69
CA GLN A 125 -4.51 10.23 -5.06
C GLN A 125 -5.92 9.86 -4.61
N ARG A 126 -6.37 8.63 -4.84
CA ARG A 126 -7.68 8.13 -4.41
C ARG A 126 -7.84 8.18 -2.88
N ALA A 127 -6.78 7.86 -2.13
CA ALA A 127 -6.74 8.00 -0.67
C ALA A 127 -6.90 9.47 -0.25
N THR A 128 -6.16 10.39 -0.86
CA THR A 128 -6.27 11.82 -0.58
C THR A 128 -7.67 12.37 -0.86
N GLU A 129 -8.29 11.94 -1.96
CA GLU A 129 -9.67 12.32 -2.31
C GLU A 129 -10.69 11.75 -1.30
N ALA A 130 -10.43 10.55 -0.76
CA ALA A 130 -11.28 9.98 0.26
C ALA A 130 -11.26 10.81 1.56
N PHE A 131 -10.09 11.34 1.96
CA PHE A 131 -9.96 12.17 3.16
C PHE A 131 -10.64 13.53 3.05
N GLN A 132 -10.98 14.00 1.85
CA GLN A 132 -11.69 15.25 1.64
C GLN A 132 -13.23 15.11 1.73
N LYS A 133 -13.73 13.88 1.87
CA LYS A 133 -15.18 13.66 2.02
C LYS A 133 -15.65 14.14 3.39
N PRO A 134 -16.92 14.58 3.51
CA PRO A 134 -17.49 14.90 4.79
C PRO A 134 -17.66 13.63 5.64
N PHE A 135 -17.11 13.65 6.84
CA PHE A 135 -17.25 12.58 7.84
C PHE A 135 -18.09 13.08 9.02
N GLN A 136 -18.90 12.19 9.59
CA GLN A 136 -19.63 12.45 10.83
C GLN A 136 -18.84 11.85 12.01
N PHE A 137 -17.72 12.49 12.38
CA PHE A 137 -16.91 12.03 13.50
C PHE A 137 -17.55 12.35 14.85
N LEU A 138 -17.56 11.36 15.73
CA LEU A 138 -17.78 11.49 17.16
C LEU A 138 -16.46 11.21 17.88
N VAL A 139 -15.93 12.23 18.52
CA VAL A 139 -14.61 12.18 19.16
C VAL A 139 -14.74 11.82 20.61
N ILE A 140 -14.07 10.77 21.08
CA ILE A 140 -13.98 10.40 22.48
C ILE A 140 -12.74 11.09 23.05
N GLY A 141 -12.99 12.15 23.86
CA GLY A 141 -11.96 12.86 24.60
C GLY A 141 -11.69 12.25 25.99
N GLY A 142 -10.51 12.51 26.53
CA GLY A 142 -10.13 12.12 27.88
C GLY A 142 -8.62 11.94 28.03
N CYS A 143 -8.13 12.02 29.27
CA CYS A 143 -6.71 11.85 29.58
C CYS A 143 -6.19 10.47 29.17
N THR A 144 -4.89 10.36 28.96
CA THR A 144 -4.22 9.07 28.77
C THR A 144 -4.53 8.13 29.93
N GLY A 145 -4.88 6.89 29.61
CA GLY A 145 -5.26 5.89 30.63
C GLY A 145 -6.71 5.98 31.12
N SER A 146 -7.56 6.88 30.60
CA SER A 146 -8.97 6.99 30.97
C SER A 146 -9.89 5.90 30.38
N GLY A 147 -9.35 4.95 29.61
CA GLY A 147 -10.10 3.84 29.04
C GLY A 147 -10.75 4.13 27.68
N LYS A 148 -10.33 5.19 26.95
CA LYS A 148 -10.88 5.54 25.61
C LYS A 148 -10.88 4.36 24.64
N SER A 149 -9.76 3.68 24.49
CA SER A 149 -9.60 2.54 23.57
C SER A 149 -10.47 1.33 23.95
N GLU A 150 -10.80 1.15 25.27
CA GLU A 150 -11.74 0.11 25.74
C GLU A 150 -13.19 0.48 25.35
N VAL A 151 -13.53 1.76 25.48
CA VAL A 151 -14.84 2.28 25.02
C VAL A 151 -14.99 2.10 23.52
N LEU A 152 -13.96 2.45 22.73
CA LEU A 152 -13.99 2.24 21.26
C LEU A 152 -14.19 0.76 20.91
N ARG A 153 -13.48 -0.15 21.55
CA ARG A 153 -13.68 -1.61 21.34
C ARG A 153 -15.11 -2.04 21.66
N THR A 154 -15.65 -1.56 22.79
CA THR A 154 -17.02 -1.88 23.17
C THR A 154 -18.05 -1.34 22.16
N LEU A 155 -17.79 -0.17 21.57
CA LEU A 155 -18.64 0.39 20.51
C LEU A 155 -18.55 -0.46 19.23
N ALA A 156 -17.36 -0.88 18.84
CA ALA A 156 -17.16 -1.78 17.69
C ALA A 156 -17.88 -3.13 17.89
N ASP A 157 -17.81 -3.72 19.08
CA ASP A 157 -18.51 -4.96 19.45
C ASP A 157 -20.04 -4.82 19.38
N LYS A 158 -20.56 -3.60 19.52
CA LYS A 158 -21.97 -3.28 19.36
C LYS A 158 -22.37 -2.91 17.92
N GLY A 159 -21.45 -3.03 16.97
CA GLY A 159 -21.68 -2.75 15.56
C GLY A 159 -21.60 -1.27 15.17
N GLU A 160 -21.07 -0.40 16.03
CA GLU A 160 -20.74 0.98 15.68
C GLU A 160 -19.49 1.03 14.80
N GLN A 161 -19.40 2.04 13.93
CA GLN A 161 -18.22 2.27 13.12
C GLN A 161 -17.16 3.00 13.94
N VAL A 162 -15.96 2.41 13.99
CA VAL A 162 -14.84 2.92 14.79
C VAL A 162 -13.59 2.98 13.91
N ILE A 163 -12.76 4.02 14.08
CA ILE A 163 -11.37 4.04 13.59
C ILE A 163 -10.47 4.15 14.82
N ASP A 164 -9.63 3.14 15.02
CA ASP A 164 -8.60 3.09 16.08
C ASP A 164 -7.32 3.75 15.55
N LEU A 165 -7.18 5.06 15.77
CA LEU A 165 -6.02 5.84 15.31
C LEU A 165 -4.73 5.45 16.05
N GLU A 166 -4.80 5.14 17.36
CA GLU A 166 -3.66 4.65 18.14
C GLU A 166 -3.15 3.32 17.61
N GLY A 167 -4.06 2.41 17.28
CA GLY A 167 -3.73 1.12 16.68
C GLY A 167 -3.05 1.28 15.32
N LEU A 168 -3.58 2.13 14.44
CA LEU A 168 -2.99 2.41 13.13
C LEU A 168 -1.61 3.08 13.22
N ALA A 169 -1.40 3.93 14.24
CA ALA A 169 -0.13 4.61 14.47
C ALA A 169 0.91 3.74 15.17
N HIS A 170 0.53 2.56 15.67
CA HIS A 170 1.35 1.74 16.58
C HIS A 170 1.84 2.57 17.79
N HIS A 171 0.96 3.40 18.33
CA HIS A 171 1.29 4.32 19.41
C HIS A 171 0.08 4.57 20.32
N LYS A 172 0.25 4.47 21.64
CA LYS A 172 -0.82 4.60 22.64
C LYS A 172 -0.91 6.01 23.25
N GLY A 173 -0.78 7.06 22.47
CA GLY A 173 -1.05 8.44 22.89
C GLY A 173 -0.30 8.96 24.12
N SER A 174 0.81 8.34 24.56
CA SER A 174 1.57 8.75 25.74
C SER A 174 3.06 8.85 25.47
N ALA A 175 3.84 9.49 26.35
CA ALA A 175 5.31 9.52 26.24
C ALA A 175 5.95 8.11 26.11
N PHE A 176 5.26 7.09 26.59
CA PHE A 176 5.68 5.67 26.50
C PHE A 176 4.80 4.86 25.55
N GLY A 177 3.98 5.51 24.74
CA GLY A 177 2.98 4.87 23.88
C GLY A 177 3.55 3.91 22.84
N ALA A 178 4.81 4.07 22.45
CA ALA A 178 5.51 3.19 21.53
C ALA A 178 6.07 1.91 22.21
N LEU A 179 6.09 1.82 23.55
CA LEU A 179 6.61 0.64 24.24
C LEU A 179 5.75 -0.59 23.95
N LEU A 180 6.42 -1.70 23.60
CA LEU A 180 5.79 -2.98 23.27
C LEU A 180 4.85 -2.91 22.04
N GLN A 181 4.97 -1.86 21.23
CA GLN A 181 4.30 -1.75 19.93
C GLN A 181 5.27 -2.13 18.79
N PRO A 182 4.75 -2.57 17.64
CA PRO A 182 5.54 -2.64 16.42
C PRO A 182 6.15 -1.27 16.07
N PRO A 183 7.17 -1.19 15.22
CA PRO A 183 7.68 0.08 14.73
C PRO A 183 6.55 0.96 14.18
N GLN A 184 6.58 2.24 14.47
CA GLN A 184 5.60 3.17 13.92
C GLN A 184 5.70 3.21 12.39
N PRO A 185 4.56 3.21 11.68
CA PRO A 185 4.56 3.35 10.25
C PRO A 185 5.08 4.75 9.84
N THR A 186 5.55 4.87 8.61
CA THR A 186 5.76 6.19 8.03
C THR A 186 4.42 6.94 7.95
N THR A 187 4.45 8.26 7.84
CA THR A 187 3.23 9.05 7.65
C THR A 187 2.46 8.59 6.41
N GLU A 188 3.17 8.21 5.34
CA GLU A 188 2.55 7.71 4.11
C GLU A 188 1.85 6.37 4.34
N GLN A 189 2.50 5.44 5.05
CA GLN A 189 1.89 4.14 5.37
C GLN A 189 0.70 4.29 6.31
N PHE A 190 0.80 5.13 7.35
CA PHE A 190 -0.33 5.44 8.24
C PHE A 190 -1.55 5.93 7.44
N GLN A 191 -1.34 6.85 6.50
CA GLN A 191 -2.42 7.34 5.64
C GLN A 191 -2.99 6.23 4.74
N ASN A 192 -2.15 5.31 4.24
CA ASN A 192 -2.63 4.16 3.49
C ASN A 192 -3.52 3.26 4.35
N GLU A 193 -3.08 2.93 5.56
CA GLU A 193 -3.85 2.11 6.50
C GLU A 193 -5.18 2.79 6.89
N LEU A 194 -5.15 4.10 7.15
CA LEU A 194 -6.35 4.88 7.42
C LEU A 194 -7.32 4.87 6.23
N PHE A 195 -6.81 5.00 5.01
CA PHE A 195 -7.65 4.89 3.81
C PHE A 195 -8.31 3.52 3.69
N GLU A 196 -7.59 2.46 3.99
CA GLU A 196 -8.13 1.09 3.99
C GLU A 196 -9.25 0.90 5.02
N GLU A 197 -9.15 1.53 6.19
CA GLU A 197 -10.26 1.53 7.15
C GLU A 197 -11.46 2.33 6.62
N ILE A 198 -11.23 3.50 6.03
CA ILE A 198 -12.30 4.32 5.45
C ILE A 198 -13.06 3.60 4.33
N LEU A 199 -12.39 2.76 3.54
CA LEU A 199 -13.05 1.98 2.49
C LEU A 199 -14.11 1.00 3.02
N LYS A 200 -14.02 0.60 4.28
CA LYS A 200 -14.97 -0.33 4.94
C LYS A 200 -16.18 0.39 5.53
N LEU A 201 -16.16 1.72 5.62
CA LEU A 201 -17.15 2.49 6.36
C LEU A 201 -18.28 3.00 5.46
N ASP A 202 -19.47 3.07 6.04
CA ASP A 202 -20.62 3.80 5.51
C ASP A 202 -20.50 5.27 5.96
N LEU A 203 -20.06 6.13 5.04
CA LEU A 203 -19.83 7.56 5.34
C LEU A 203 -21.12 8.35 5.64
N THR A 204 -22.29 7.76 5.46
CA THR A 204 -23.58 8.37 5.84
C THR A 204 -23.89 8.19 7.32
N LYS A 205 -23.14 7.34 8.01
CA LYS A 205 -23.27 7.06 9.45
C LYS A 205 -22.17 7.73 10.25
N ARG A 206 -22.37 7.83 11.55
CA ARG A 206 -21.37 8.30 12.51
C ARG A 206 -20.18 7.35 12.59
N ILE A 207 -19.01 7.91 12.82
CA ILE A 207 -17.75 7.22 12.98
C ILE A 207 -17.11 7.67 14.29
N TRP A 208 -16.80 6.73 15.18
CA TRP A 208 -16.16 7.00 16.45
C TRP A 208 -14.65 7.00 16.29
N VAL A 209 -14.01 8.01 16.86
CA VAL A 209 -12.55 8.15 16.93
C VAL A 209 -12.13 8.60 18.32
N GLU A 210 -10.91 8.34 18.71
CA GLU A 210 -10.34 8.90 19.93
C GLU A 210 -9.61 10.22 19.66
N ASP A 211 -9.58 11.07 20.68
CA ASP A 211 -8.81 12.31 20.67
C ASP A 211 -7.34 11.99 20.99
N GLU A 212 -6.46 12.31 20.05
CA GLU A 212 -5.00 12.20 20.16
C GLU A 212 -4.34 13.53 20.55
N SER A 213 -5.11 14.55 20.94
CA SER A 213 -4.54 15.84 21.34
C SER A 213 -3.63 15.65 22.57
N ILE A 214 -2.39 16.04 22.42
CA ILE A 214 -1.44 16.22 23.53
C ILE A 214 -1.83 17.52 24.20
N THR A 215 -2.61 17.46 25.27
CA THR A 215 -2.82 18.59 26.19
C THR A 215 -1.85 18.50 27.34
#